data_0b93b8d6ed87b4194c40ef7bf1b1734b
#
_entry.id   0b93b8d6ed87b4194c40ef7bf1b1734b
#
_cell.length_a   1.000
_cell.length_b   1.000
_cell.length_c   1.000
_cell.angle_alpha   90.00
_cell.angle_beta   90.00
_cell.angle_gamma   90.00
#
_symmetry.space_group_name_H-M   'P 1'
#
loop_
_entity.id
_entity.type
_entity.pdbx_description
1 polymer ?
#
loop_
_entity_poly.entity_id
_entity_poly.type
_entity_poly.pdbx_seq_one_letter_code
_entity_poly.pdbx_strand_id
1 'polypeptide(L)'
;GSKYLEMRHLDDQYLNLPKQELYITYIKELEESEDAVLKSIPRKSRASIRNGYKKYQLYSKVDRNFDILYDLYVKNKRNLGSPVFSKVYFEQLLKNHGKNSGVLTVYYKDTPISSVIFFTFKDMVVPTFSGADNSYNCTNMNNIMYYELMKYAVNNGYKYFDFGRSRKQSGSGKFKENMGFEQKQLHYYYHM
;
A
#
# COMPACT_ATOMS: atom_id res chain seq x y z
N GLY A 1 13.08 16.54 -27.00
CA GLY A 1 12.40 17.23 -25.92
C GLY A 1 11.12 16.52 -25.52
N SER A 2 10.58 16.81 -24.32
CA SER A 2 9.29 16.27 -23.87
C SER A 2 8.15 16.82 -24.72
N LYS A 3 7.19 15.97 -25.08
CA LYS A 3 6.02 16.38 -25.88
C LYS A 3 4.94 17.06 -25.02
N TYR A 4 4.92 16.79 -23.73
CA TYR A 4 3.98 17.38 -22.78
C TYR A 4 4.53 17.26 -21.34
N LEU A 5 4.00 18.07 -20.45
CA LEU A 5 4.19 17.99 -18.99
C LEU A 5 2.89 17.55 -18.35
N GLU A 6 2.93 16.47 -17.55
CA GLU A 6 1.82 16.02 -16.72
C GLU A 6 2.07 16.44 -15.26
N MET A 7 1.15 17.21 -14.70
CA MET A 7 1.17 17.64 -13.30
C MET A 7 0.02 16.96 -12.54
N ARG A 8 0.31 16.48 -11.33
CA ARG A 8 -0.65 15.75 -10.46
C ARG A 8 -0.83 16.49 -9.15
N HIS A 9 -2.04 16.90 -8.85
CA HIS A 9 -2.37 17.67 -7.66
C HIS A 9 -3.57 17.09 -6.91
N LEU A 10 -3.63 17.36 -5.61
CA LEU A 10 -4.81 17.09 -4.78
C LEU A 10 -5.86 18.19 -4.92
N ASP A 11 -5.42 19.43 -5.17
CA ASP A 11 -6.28 20.58 -5.31
C ASP A 11 -6.48 20.95 -6.78
N ASP A 12 -7.65 21.48 -7.15
CA ASP A 12 -7.96 21.95 -8.50
C ASP A 12 -7.40 23.36 -8.69
N GLN A 13 -6.12 23.47 -9.05
CA GLN A 13 -5.36 24.73 -9.09
C GLN A 13 -5.24 25.36 -10.49
N TYR A 14 -5.28 24.55 -11.55
CA TYR A 14 -4.98 24.99 -12.92
C TYR A 14 -6.21 24.88 -13.83
N LEU A 15 -7.21 25.73 -13.56
CA LEU A 15 -8.53 25.68 -14.21
C LEU A 15 -8.51 25.80 -15.74
N ASN A 16 -7.47 26.43 -16.31
CA ASN A 16 -7.35 26.68 -17.74
C ASN A 16 -6.56 25.61 -18.51
N LEU A 17 -6.05 24.59 -17.86
CA LEU A 17 -5.33 23.51 -18.52
C LEU A 17 -6.24 22.30 -18.75
N PRO A 18 -6.04 21.56 -19.87
CA PRO A 18 -6.70 20.27 -20.05
C PRO A 18 -6.45 19.37 -18.84
N LYS A 19 -7.52 18.77 -18.29
CA LYS A 19 -7.42 17.93 -17.09
C LYS A 19 -8.08 16.58 -17.24
N GLN A 20 -7.58 15.61 -16.46
CA GLN A 20 -8.16 14.29 -16.31
C GLN A 20 -8.39 13.99 -14.82
N GLU A 21 -9.56 13.45 -14.49
CA GLU A 21 -9.98 13.13 -13.13
C GLU A 21 -10.34 11.63 -12.95
N LEU A 22 -9.63 10.77 -13.68
CA LEU A 22 -9.84 9.32 -13.67
C LEU A 22 -9.34 8.65 -12.37
N TYR A 23 -8.39 9.30 -11.71
CA TYR A 23 -7.70 8.75 -10.54
C TYR A 23 -8.10 9.47 -9.25
N ILE A 24 -8.10 8.69 -8.19
CA ILE A 24 -8.30 9.11 -6.80
C ILE A 24 -7.12 8.60 -5.98
N THR A 25 -6.84 9.23 -4.85
CA THR A 25 -5.89 8.73 -3.85
C THR A 25 -6.58 8.51 -2.51
N TYR A 26 -5.86 7.87 -1.58
CA TYR A 26 -6.33 7.49 -0.26
C TYR A 26 -5.25 7.81 0.76
N ILE A 27 -5.32 8.99 1.34
CA ILE A 27 -4.41 9.46 2.39
C ILE A 27 -5.21 9.60 3.68
N LYS A 28 -4.68 9.04 4.75
CA LYS A 28 -5.29 9.09 6.09
C LYS A 28 -4.28 9.58 7.10
N GLU A 29 -4.70 10.44 7.99
CA GLU A 29 -3.99 10.70 9.24
C GLU A 29 -4.20 9.51 10.17
N LEU A 30 -3.11 9.00 10.73
CA LEU A 30 -3.15 7.85 11.63
C LEU A 30 -3.44 8.30 13.05
N GLU A 31 -4.13 7.45 13.78
CA GLU A 31 -4.33 7.61 15.21
C GLU A 31 -3.02 7.40 15.98
N GLU A 32 -2.92 7.92 17.19
CA GLU A 32 -1.69 7.96 17.99
C GLU A 32 -1.23 6.60 18.57
N SER A 33 -2.05 5.56 18.50
CA SER A 33 -1.73 4.23 19.02
C SER A 33 -2.24 3.09 18.15
N GLU A 34 -1.62 1.91 18.25
CA GLU A 34 -2.03 0.69 17.54
C GLU A 34 -3.51 0.35 17.77
N ASP A 35 -3.97 0.45 19.01
CA ASP A 35 -5.36 0.17 19.38
C ASP A 35 -6.32 1.18 18.77
N ALA A 36 -5.96 2.45 18.73
CA ALA A 36 -6.77 3.49 18.12
C ALA A 36 -6.81 3.31 16.60
N VAL A 37 -5.68 2.98 15.96
CA VAL A 37 -5.63 2.60 14.54
C VAL A 37 -6.56 1.42 14.25
N LEU A 38 -6.53 0.36 15.07
CA LEU A 38 -7.43 -0.78 14.89
C LEU A 38 -8.90 -0.37 15.03
N LYS A 39 -9.23 0.48 15.99
CA LYS A 39 -10.60 0.97 16.22
C LYS A 39 -11.09 1.85 15.07
N SER A 40 -10.24 2.62 14.42
CA SER A 40 -10.57 3.47 13.28
C SER A 40 -10.87 2.68 11.98
N ILE A 41 -10.46 1.39 11.92
CA ILE A 41 -10.80 0.51 10.81
C ILE A 41 -12.26 0.04 10.91
N PRO A 42 -13.04 0.03 9.81
CA PRO A 42 -14.43 -0.44 9.81
C PRO A 42 -14.61 -1.84 10.39
N ARG A 43 -15.72 -2.08 11.07
CA ARG A 43 -16.02 -3.30 11.84
C ARG A 43 -15.72 -4.60 11.08
N LYS A 44 -16.07 -4.68 9.80
CA LYS A 44 -15.88 -5.88 8.98
C LYS A 44 -14.39 -6.19 8.78
N SER A 45 -13.59 -5.22 8.36
CA SER A 45 -12.15 -5.39 8.16
C SER A 45 -11.41 -5.61 9.49
N ARG A 46 -11.84 -4.94 10.56
CA ARG A 46 -11.32 -5.17 11.91
C ARG A 46 -11.59 -6.61 12.39
N ALA A 47 -12.76 -7.17 12.09
CA ALA A 47 -13.06 -8.57 12.37
C ALA A 47 -12.16 -9.52 11.57
N SER A 48 -11.89 -9.21 10.29
CA SER A 48 -10.95 -9.96 9.44
C SER A 48 -9.53 -9.95 10.01
N ILE A 49 -9.05 -8.80 10.49
CA ILE A 49 -7.74 -8.66 11.14
C ILE A 49 -7.67 -9.54 12.40
N ARG A 50 -8.67 -9.43 13.30
CA ARG A 50 -8.73 -10.24 14.51
C ARG A 50 -8.77 -11.75 14.22
N ASN A 51 -9.47 -12.15 13.17
CA ASN A 51 -9.55 -13.54 12.73
C ASN A 51 -8.19 -14.03 12.21
N GLY A 52 -7.47 -13.23 11.44
CA GLY A 52 -6.12 -13.55 10.99
C GLY A 52 -5.17 -13.87 12.14
N TYR A 53 -5.21 -13.06 13.21
CA TYR A 53 -4.39 -13.33 14.40
C TYR A 53 -4.89 -14.55 15.21
N LYS A 54 -6.19 -14.61 15.52
CA LYS A 54 -6.72 -15.63 16.44
C LYS A 54 -6.77 -17.02 15.81
N LYS A 55 -7.27 -17.13 14.58
CA LYS A 55 -7.50 -18.43 13.92
C LYS A 55 -6.26 -18.93 13.20
N TYR A 56 -5.54 -18.01 12.52
CA TYR A 56 -4.44 -18.38 11.64
C TYR A 56 -3.06 -18.08 12.25
N GLN A 57 -3.02 -17.40 13.41
CA GLN A 57 -1.78 -17.04 14.10
C GLN A 57 -0.78 -16.33 13.16
N LEU A 58 -1.30 -15.44 12.30
CA LEU A 58 -0.47 -14.67 11.39
C LEU A 58 0.43 -13.72 12.18
N TYR A 59 1.64 -13.54 11.70
CA TYR A 59 2.60 -12.57 12.23
C TYR A 59 3.32 -11.86 11.09
N SER A 60 3.96 -10.75 11.37
CA SER A 60 4.71 -9.98 10.39
C SER A 60 6.14 -9.73 10.82
N LYS A 61 7.00 -9.48 9.84
CA LYS A 61 8.36 -8.97 10.04
C LYS A 61 8.60 -7.80 9.10
N VAL A 62 9.35 -6.81 9.60
CA VAL A 62 9.84 -5.69 8.78
C VAL A 62 11.36 -5.83 8.67
N ASP A 63 11.83 -5.87 7.44
CA ASP A 63 13.25 -5.96 7.12
C ASP A 63 13.56 -5.27 5.78
N ARG A 64 14.62 -5.66 5.11
CA ARG A 64 15.01 -5.18 3.77
C ARG A 64 15.15 -6.31 2.75
N ASN A 65 14.71 -7.52 3.11
CA ASN A 65 14.76 -8.66 2.22
C ASN A 65 13.61 -8.59 1.21
N PHE A 66 13.94 -8.17 0.00
CA PHE A 66 12.95 -8.04 -1.07
C PHE A 66 12.82 -9.32 -1.93
N ASP A 67 13.61 -10.35 -1.73
CA ASP A 67 13.52 -11.60 -2.49
C ASP A 67 12.15 -12.25 -2.30
N ILE A 68 11.70 -12.38 -1.06
CA ILE A 68 10.37 -12.89 -0.71
C ILE A 68 9.27 -12.02 -1.34
N LEU A 69 9.39 -10.71 -1.21
CA LEU A 69 8.46 -9.79 -1.85
C LEU A 69 8.42 -10.01 -3.35
N TYR A 70 9.59 -10.10 -4.01
CA TYR A 70 9.67 -10.23 -5.46
C TYR A 70 9.01 -11.50 -5.95
N ASP A 71 9.23 -12.64 -5.29
CA ASP A 71 8.59 -13.91 -5.65
C ASP A 71 7.07 -13.84 -5.52
N LEU A 72 6.56 -13.30 -4.42
CA LEU A 72 5.11 -13.09 -4.22
C LEU A 72 4.54 -12.09 -5.24
N TYR A 73 5.27 -11.02 -5.56
CA TYR A 73 4.89 -10.02 -6.54
C TYR A 73 4.80 -10.61 -7.95
N VAL A 74 5.80 -11.38 -8.39
CA VAL A 74 5.81 -12.06 -9.70
C VAL A 74 4.64 -13.04 -9.80
N LYS A 75 4.43 -13.86 -8.76
CA LYS A 75 3.29 -14.79 -8.68
C LYS A 75 1.96 -14.07 -8.81
N ASN A 76 1.78 -12.99 -8.07
CA ASN A 76 0.57 -12.18 -8.10
C ASN A 76 0.34 -11.53 -9.47
N LYS A 77 1.39 -10.93 -10.06
CA LYS A 77 1.31 -10.29 -11.38
C LYS A 77 1.01 -11.28 -12.50
N ARG A 78 1.57 -12.49 -12.45
CA ARG A 78 1.23 -13.57 -13.40
C ARG A 78 -0.26 -13.91 -13.33
N ASN A 79 -0.81 -14.06 -12.12
CA ASN A 79 -2.24 -14.35 -11.93
C ASN A 79 -3.15 -13.23 -12.45
N LEU A 80 -2.66 -11.99 -12.46
CA LEU A 80 -3.40 -10.82 -12.98
C LEU A 80 -3.16 -10.54 -14.47
N GLY A 81 -2.31 -11.33 -15.14
CA GLY A 81 -1.94 -11.08 -16.53
C GLY A 81 -1.21 -9.75 -16.76
N SER A 82 -0.51 -9.24 -15.76
CA SER A 82 0.17 -7.94 -15.79
C SER A 82 1.68 -8.09 -15.90
N PRO A 83 2.39 -7.19 -16.61
CA PRO A 83 3.85 -7.22 -16.67
C PRO A 83 4.48 -6.97 -15.29
N VAL A 84 5.68 -7.51 -15.11
CA VAL A 84 6.49 -7.35 -13.89
C VAL A 84 7.68 -6.42 -14.14
N PHE A 85 8.05 -5.63 -13.15
CA PHE A 85 9.34 -4.95 -13.15
C PHE A 85 10.47 -5.96 -12.86
N SER A 86 11.67 -5.67 -13.36
CA SER A 86 12.83 -6.53 -13.13
C SER A 86 13.24 -6.53 -11.64
N LYS A 87 13.95 -7.59 -11.22
CA LYS A 87 14.49 -7.68 -9.86
C LYS A 87 15.46 -6.52 -9.57
N VAL A 88 16.30 -6.17 -10.56
CA VAL A 88 17.25 -5.05 -10.48
C VAL A 88 16.54 -3.72 -10.18
N TYR A 89 15.33 -3.51 -10.71
CA TYR A 89 14.54 -2.30 -10.41
C TYR A 89 14.23 -2.19 -8.91
N PHE A 90 13.85 -3.28 -8.26
CA PHE A 90 13.59 -3.32 -6.81
C PHE A 90 14.86 -3.12 -5.98
N GLU A 91 15.98 -3.72 -6.40
CA GLU A 91 17.30 -3.50 -5.78
C GLU A 91 17.68 -2.03 -5.78
N GLN A 92 17.55 -1.37 -6.94
CA GLN A 92 17.86 0.06 -7.07
C GLN A 92 16.92 0.94 -6.25
N LEU A 93 15.63 0.61 -6.20
CA LEU A 93 14.68 1.33 -5.35
C LEU A 93 15.11 1.29 -3.88
N LEU A 94 15.37 0.11 -3.32
CA LEU A 94 15.79 -0.05 -1.93
C LEU A 94 17.13 0.60 -1.64
N LYS A 95 18.08 0.49 -2.58
CA LYS A 95 19.41 1.12 -2.47
C LYS A 95 19.30 2.64 -2.42
N ASN A 96 18.54 3.23 -3.35
CA ASN A 96 18.45 4.69 -3.50
C ASN A 96 17.66 5.35 -2.35
N HIS A 97 16.68 4.66 -1.78
CA HIS A 97 15.89 5.19 -0.66
C HIS A 97 16.52 4.88 0.71
N GLY A 98 17.50 3.97 0.76
CA GLY A 98 18.25 3.66 1.98
C GLY A 98 17.32 3.39 3.18
N LYS A 99 17.56 4.07 4.29
CA LYS A 99 16.75 3.94 5.52
C LYS A 99 15.28 4.36 5.38
N ASN A 100 14.96 5.09 4.32
CA ASN A 100 13.59 5.53 4.03
C ASN A 100 12.79 4.49 3.24
N SER A 101 13.17 3.21 3.31
CA SER A 101 12.47 2.10 2.67
C SER A 101 12.54 0.84 3.52
N GLY A 102 11.54 0.00 3.41
CA GLY A 102 11.48 -1.30 4.08
C GLY A 102 10.56 -2.27 3.36
N VAL A 103 10.61 -3.51 3.79
CA VAL A 103 9.73 -4.59 3.33
C VAL A 103 9.03 -5.17 4.54
N LEU A 104 7.70 -5.19 4.52
CA LEU A 104 6.90 -5.89 5.50
C LEU A 104 6.37 -7.18 4.90
N THR A 105 6.63 -8.31 5.56
CA THR A 105 6.17 -9.63 5.12
C THR A 105 5.31 -10.27 6.20
N VAL A 106 4.15 -10.82 5.80
CA VAL A 106 3.23 -11.57 6.66
C VAL A 106 3.46 -13.06 6.45
N TYR A 107 3.48 -13.81 7.55
CA TYR A 107 3.74 -15.23 7.60
C TYR A 107 2.57 -16.03 8.19
N TYR A 108 2.39 -17.22 7.65
CA TYR A 108 1.54 -18.26 8.19
C TYR A 108 2.38 -19.54 8.36
N LYS A 109 2.57 -20.01 9.61
CA LYS A 109 3.41 -21.21 9.89
C LYS A 109 4.77 -21.12 9.18
N ASP A 110 5.48 -20.02 9.36
CA ASP A 110 6.77 -19.70 8.74
C ASP A 110 6.80 -19.57 7.20
N THR A 111 5.67 -19.78 6.54
CA THR A 111 5.52 -19.54 5.10
C THR A 111 5.17 -18.07 4.84
N PRO A 112 5.95 -17.32 4.03
CA PRO A 112 5.58 -15.98 3.63
C PRO A 112 4.38 -16.02 2.68
N ILE A 113 3.30 -15.31 3.01
CA ILE A 113 2.04 -15.36 2.27
C ILE A 113 1.62 -14.02 1.65
N SER A 114 2.08 -12.92 2.18
CA SER A 114 1.95 -11.60 1.56
C SER A 114 3.10 -10.69 1.97
N SER A 115 3.48 -9.76 1.10
CA SER A 115 4.57 -8.83 1.36
C SER A 115 4.33 -7.51 0.64
N VAL A 116 4.88 -6.42 1.21
CA VAL A 116 4.79 -5.07 0.64
C VAL A 116 6.09 -4.32 0.86
N ILE A 117 6.59 -3.68 -0.21
CA ILE A 117 7.63 -2.66 -0.09
C ILE A 117 6.96 -1.32 0.21
N PHE A 118 7.52 -0.59 1.16
CA PHE A 118 7.07 0.74 1.52
C PHE A 118 8.22 1.73 1.54
N PHE A 119 7.89 2.98 1.34
CA PHE A 119 8.80 4.10 1.48
C PHE A 119 8.29 5.05 2.55
N THR A 120 9.21 5.80 3.14
CA THR A 120 8.87 6.87 4.06
C THR A 120 9.31 8.21 3.49
N PHE A 121 8.48 9.22 3.64
CA PHE A 121 8.76 10.57 3.21
C PHE A 121 8.18 11.56 4.22
N LYS A 122 9.03 12.39 4.83
CA LYS A 122 8.64 13.26 5.95
C LYS A 122 7.98 12.42 7.06
N ASP A 123 6.72 12.70 7.37
CA ASP A 123 5.91 12.05 8.39
C ASP A 123 4.90 11.03 7.81
N MET A 124 5.15 10.52 6.60
CA MET A 124 4.25 9.65 5.84
C MET A 124 4.88 8.30 5.49
N VAL A 125 4.07 7.23 5.56
CA VAL A 125 4.39 5.89 5.05
C VAL A 125 3.59 5.61 3.78
N VAL A 126 4.27 5.14 2.73
CA VAL A 126 3.70 4.92 1.39
C VAL A 126 3.98 3.48 0.93
N PRO A 127 3.04 2.54 1.06
CA PRO A 127 3.14 1.22 0.44
C PRO A 127 3.08 1.36 -1.09
N THR A 128 4.00 0.69 -1.79
CA THR A 128 4.14 0.90 -3.24
C THR A 128 3.93 -0.38 -4.05
N PHE A 129 4.69 -1.42 -3.78
CA PHE A 129 4.58 -2.70 -4.46
C PHE A 129 4.26 -3.79 -3.46
N SER A 130 3.24 -4.60 -3.76
CA SER A 130 2.84 -5.72 -2.93
C SER A 130 2.65 -6.98 -3.75
N GLY A 131 2.84 -8.11 -3.12
CA GLY A 131 2.55 -9.44 -3.64
C GLY A 131 1.88 -10.29 -2.58
N ALA A 132 1.02 -11.21 -3.02
CA ALA A 132 0.32 -12.12 -2.14
C ALA A 132 0.07 -13.46 -2.82
N ASP A 133 0.13 -14.52 -2.05
CA ASP A 133 -0.28 -15.85 -2.50
C ASP A 133 -1.80 -16.03 -2.30
N ASN A 134 -2.55 -15.98 -3.40
CA ASN A 134 -4.02 -16.04 -3.38
C ASN A 134 -4.57 -17.34 -2.76
N SER A 135 -3.77 -18.42 -2.67
CA SER A 135 -4.18 -19.67 -1.99
C SER A 135 -4.45 -19.45 -0.49
N TYR A 136 -3.91 -18.37 0.08
CA TYR A 136 -4.10 -17.99 1.49
C TYR A 136 -5.11 -16.86 1.71
N ASN A 137 -5.92 -16.50 0.73
CA ASN A 137 -6.91 -15.40 0.86
C ASN A 137 -7.87 -15.58 2.05
N CYS A 138 -8.21 -16.84 2.41
CA CYS A 138 -9.06 -17.13 3.57
C CYS A 138 -8.49 -16.67 4.91
N THR A 139 -7.16 -16.40 4.98
CA THR A 139 -6.48 -15.94 6.19
C THR A 139 -6.63 -14.44 6.45
N ASN A 140 -7.16 -13.68 5.48
CA ASN A 140 -7.23 -12.21 5.50
C ASN A 140 -5.85 -11.53 5.54
N MET A 141 -4.82 -12.15 4.95
CA MET A 141 -3.43 -11.70 4.99
C MET A 141 -3.22 -10.26 4.54
N ASN A 142 -3.97 -9.77 3.54
CA ASN A 142 -3.85 -8.39 3.07
C ASN A 142 -4.35 -7.38 4.11
N ASN A 143 -5.42 -7.69 4.86
CA ASN A 143 -5.87 -6.83 5.94
C ASN A 143 -4.84 -6.77 7.07
N ILE A 144 -4.21 -7.91 7.40
CA ILE A 144 -3.10 -7.98 8.37
C ILE A 144 -1.91 -7.15 7.86
N MET A 145 -1.47 -7.38 6.62
CA MET A 145 -0.30 -6.72 6.03
C MET A 145 -0.40 -5.19 6.14
N TYR A 146 -1.53 -4.61 5.75
CA TYR A 146 -1.68 -3.17 5.80
C TYR A 146 -1.94 -2.63 7.21
N TYR A 147 -2.62 -3.40 8.06
CA TYR A 147 -2.74 -3.04 9.47
C TYR A 147 -1.38 -3.06 10.18
N GLU A 148 -0.56 -4.08 9.99
CA GLU A 148 0.80 -4.15 10.53
C GLU A 148 1.69 -3.01 10.01
N LEU A 149 1.52 -2.60 8.75
CA LEU A 149 2.24 -1.45 8.23
C LEU A 149 1.77 -0.12 8.85
N MET A 150 0.48 0.04 9.14
CA MET A 150 -0.02 1.20 9.90
C MET A 150 0.50 1.20 11.34
N LYS A 151 0.57 0.04 12.01
CA LYS A 151 1.22 -0.09 13.33
C LYS A 151 2.69 0.32 13.27
N TYR A 152 3.43 -0.20 12.27
CA TYR A 152 4.81 0.21 12.06
C TYR A 152 4.92 1.73 11.91
N ALA A 153 4.04 2.36 11.14
CA ALA A 153 4.03 3.80 10.95
C ALA A 153 3.87 4.56 12.28
N VAL A 154 2.87 4.22 13.08
CA VAL A 154 2.61 4.87 14.38
C VAL A 154 3.77 4.65 15.34
N ASN A 155 4.29 3.43 15.47
CA ASN A 155 5.38 3.09 16.38
C ASN A 155 6.71 3.77 16.00
N ASN A 156 6.85 4.23 14.76
CA ASN A 156 8.01 4.99 14.30
C ASN A 156 7.75 6.50 14.14
N GLY A 157 6.62 7.00 14.67
CA GLY A 157 6.32 8.44 14.73
C GLY A 157 5.79 9.03 13.41
N TYR A 158 5.41 8.21 12.43
CA TYR A 158 4.77 8.68 11.22
C TYR A 158 3.29 8.98 11.47
N LYS A 159 2.81 10.10 10.95
CA LYS A 159 1.46 10.60 11.16
C LYS A 159 0.49 10.24 10.04
N TYR A 160 1.00 10.05 8.82
CA TYR A 160 0.17 9.84 7.64
C TYR A 160 0.46 8.50 6.97
N PHE A 161 -0.58 7.94 6.38
CA PHE A 161 -0.49 6.76 5.55
C PHE A 161 -1.11 7.05 4.19
N ASP A 162 -0.31 6.98 3.13
CA ASP A 162 -0.76 7.19 1.75
C ASP A 162 -0.82 5.84 1.02
N PHE A 163 -2.03 5.32 0.86
CA PHE A 163 -2.27 4.08 0.09
C PHE A 163 -2.03 4.25 -1.42
N GLY A 164 -1.72 5.46 -1.85
CA GLY A 164 -1.50 5.80 -3.24
C GLY A 164 -2.76 5.76 -4.09
N ARG A 165 -2.57 6.10 -5.35
CA ARG A 165 -3.66 6.23 -6.30
C ARG A 165 -4.36 4.90 -6.61
N SER A 166 -5.64 5.03 -6.97
CA SER A 166 -6.44 3.99 -7.62
C SER A 166 -7.25 4.59 -8.75
N ARG A 167 -7.60 3.78 -9.73
CA ARG A 167 -8.62 4.18 -10.70
C ARG A 167 -9.98 4.20 -10.00
N LYS A 168 -10.82 5.18 -10.30
CA LYS A 168 -12.21 5.21 -9.81
C LYS A 168 -12.90 3.86 -10.04
N GLN A 169 -13.71 3.43 -9.07
CA GLN A 169 -14.49 2.18 -9.11
C GLN A 169 -13.66 0.89 -9.26
N SER A 170 -12.36 0.91 -8.91
CA SER A 170 -11.52 -0.28 -8.95
C SER A 170 -11.65 -1.13 -7.68
N GLY A 171 -11.38 -2.45 -7.81
CA GLY A 171 -11.35 -3.35 -6.64
C GLY A 171 -10.29 -2.95 -5.59
N SER A 172 -9.16 -2.38 -6.03
CA SER A 172 -8.14 -1.85 -5.12
C SER A 172 -8.64 -0.64 -4.34
N GLY A 173 -9.43 0.25 -4.96
CA GLY A 173 -10.08 1.37 -4.27
C GLY A 173 -11.05 0.87 -3.21
N LYS A 174 -11.91 -0.09 -3.54
CA LYS A 174 -12.86 -0.70 -2.60
C LYS A 174 -12.18 -1.33 -1.38
N PHE A 175 -11.03 -1.98 -1.58
CA PHE A 175 -10.24 -2.51 -0.46
C PHE A 175 -9.77 -1.40 0.49
N LYS A 176 -9.28 -0.28 -0.04
CA LYS A 176 -8.80 0.87 0.75
C LYS A 176 -9.94 1.51 1.56
N GLU A 177 -11.11 1.67 0.97
CA GLU A 177 -12.33 2.12 1.67
C GLU A 177 -12.71 1.16 2.81
N ASN A 178 -12.65 -0.15 2.56
CA ASN A 178 -12.91 -1.16 3.58
C ASN A 178 -11.87 -1.12 4.73
N MET A 179 -10.70 -0.53 4.52
CA MET A 179 -9.69 -0.27 5.55
C MET A 179 -9.88 1.08 6.25
N GLY A 180 -10.93 1.84 5.92
CA GLY A 180 -11.29 3.10 6.57
C GLY A 180 -10.60 4.33 5.99
N PHE A 181 -10.23 4.26 4.71
CA PHE A 181 -9.68 5.40 3.99
C PHE A 181 -10.76 6.06 3.12
N GLU A 182 -10.75 7.39 3.10
CA GLU A 182 -11.63 8.19 2.26
C GLU A 182 -10.97 8.52 0.92
N GLN A 183 -11.80 8.62 -0.11
CA GLN A 183 -11.36 9.00 -1.44
C GLN A 183 -11.01 10.49 -1.47
N LYS A 184 -9.88 10.82 -2.10
CA LYS A 184 -9.53 12.20 -2.47
C LYS A 184 -9.31 12.26 -3.97
N GLN A 185 -9.93 13.25 -4.65
CA GLN A 185 -9.78 13.43 -6.08
C GLN A 185 -8.33 13.79 -6.41
N LEU A 186 -7.79 13.18 -7.47
CA LEU A 186 -6.54 13.62 -8.11
C LEU A 186 -6.85 14.34 -9.40
N HIS A 187 -6.26 15.51 -9.56
CA HIS A 187 -6.36 16.36 -10.75
C HIS A 187 -5.07 16.22 -11.55
N TYR A 188 -5.17 15.70 -12.75
CA TYR A 188 -4.06 15.54 -13.68
C TYR A 188 -4.18 16.60 -14.75
N TYR A 189 -3.23 17.53 -14.82
CA TYR A 189 -3.19 18.60 -15.80
C TYR A 189 -2.13 18.32 -16.83
N TYR A 190 -2.39 18.75 -18.04
CA TYR A 190 -1.51 18.57 -19.18
C TYR A 190 -1.17 19.93 -19.79
N HIS A 191 0.12 20.22 -19.89
CA HIS A 191 0.66 21.34 -20.64
C HIS A 191 1.39 20.79 -21.87
N MET A 192 0.91 21.12 -23.07
CA MET A 192 1.42 20.66 -24.36
C MET A 192 2.32 21.72 -24.99
#